data_60f2447d89dc819c06028abc20043806
#
_entry.id   60f2447d89dc819c06028abc20043806
#
_cell.length_a   1.000
_cell.length_b   1.000
_cell.length_c   1.000
_cell.angle_alpha   90.00
_cell.angle_beta   90.00
_cell.angle_gamma   90.00
#
_symmetry.space_group_name_H-M   'P 1'
#
loop_
_entity.id
_entity.type
_entity.pdbx_description
1 polymer ?
#
loop_
_entity_poly.entity_id
_entity_poly.type
_entity_poly.pdbx_seq_one_letter_code
_entity_poly.pdbx_strand_id
1 'polypeptide(L)'
;QRKQRAEQRHGSLSAAATHLLQGLGLTDPALLNRPATTLSIGQQQRVAAARALIGTPELVIADEPTSALDADSREAFIQLLFAECAEAGSSLLFVSHDTALAPLFDRSLALPELNRAASAEVN
;
A
#
# COMPACT_ATOMS: atom_id res chain seq x y z
N GLN A 1 7.07 14.27 12.69
CA GLN A 1 6.96 14.69 11.29
C GLN A 1 5.76 14.08 10.58
N ARG A 2 5.55 12.75 10.71
CA ARG A 2 4.40 12.10 10.10
C ARG A 2 3.08 12.66 10.64
N LYS A 3 3.00 12.88 11.93
CA LYS A 3 1.82 13.44 12.57
C LYS A 3 1.54 14.84 12.05
N GLN A 4 2.56 15.69 11.97
CA GLN A 4 2.40 17.05 11.47
C GLN A 4 1.97 17.09 10.01
N ARG A 5 2.53 16.25 9.16
CA ARG A 5 2.13 16.17 7.75
C ARG A 5 0.69 15.75 7.59
N ALA A 6 0.25 14.76 8.34
CA ALA A 6 -1.13 14.31 8.32
C ALA A 6 -2.08 15.40 8.81
N GLU A 7 -1.74 16.08 9.88
CA GLU A 7 -2.55 17.16 10.43
C GLU A 7 -2.65 18.34 9.48
N GLN A 8 -1.56 18.72 8.83
CA GLN A 8 -1.55 19.80 7.84
C GLN A 8 -2.46 19.48 6.66
N ARG A 9 -2.46 18.22 6.22
CA ARG A 9 -3.22 17.82 5.04
C ARG A 9 -4.72 17.67 5.33
N HIS A 10 -5.09 17.15 6.49
CA HIS A 10 -6.47 16.78 6.83
C HIS A 10 -6.98 17.42 8.10
N GLY A 11 -6.26 18.39 8.65
CA GLY A 11 -6.65 19.12 9.84
C GLY A 11 -6.40 18.41 11.16
N SER A 12 -6.34 17.07 11.16
CA SER A 12 -6.01 16.27 12.34
C SER A 12 -5.56 14.87 11.95
N LEU A 13 -4.85 14.20 12.85
CA LEU A 13 -4.41 12.83 12.64
C LEU A 13 -5.61 11.89 12.52
N SER A 14 -6.65 12.11 13.32
CA SER A 14 -7.86 11.30 13.27
C SER A 14 -8.59 11.46 11.94
N ALA A 15 -8.69 12.69 11.43
CA ALA A 15 -9.31 12.96 10.13
C ALA A 15 -8.50 12.33 9.00
N ALA A 16 -7.16 12.38 9.08
CA ALA A 16 -6.29 11.76 8.09
C ALA A 16 -6.48 10.24 8.06
N ALA A 17 -6.55 9.61 9.22
CA ALA A 17 -6.76 8.16 9.31
C ALA A 17 -8.13 7.77 8.72
N THR A 18 -9.17 8.52 9.06
CA THR A 18 -10.52 8.28 8.55
C THR A 18 -10.56 8.43 7.02
N HIS A 19 -9.95 9.47 6.49
CA HIS A 19 -9.88 9.70 5.05
C HIS A 19 -9.20 8.54 4.32
N LEU A 20 -8.05 8.09 4.82
CA LEU A 20 -7.32 6.97 4.23
C LEU A 20 -8.13 5.67 4.26
N LEU A 21 -8.76 5.37 5.39
CA LEU A 21 -9.55 4.16 5.53
C LEU A 21 -10.76 4.17 4.58
N GLN A 22 -11.41 5.31 4.44
CA GLN A 22 -12.52 5.46 3.50
C GLN A 22 -12.04 5.28 2.06
N GLY A 23 -10.92 5.89 1.70
CA GLY A 23 -10.33 5.74 0.37
C GLY A 23 -9.96 4.30 0.04
N LEU A 24 -9.61 3.52 1.05
CA LEU A 24 -9.29 2.10 0.91
C LEU A 24 -10.52 1.18 1.06
N GLY A 25 -11.72 1.77 1.15
CA GLY A 25 -12.95 0.99 1.20
C GLY A 25 -13.35 0.51 2.59
N LEU A 26 -12.69 0.98 3.64
CA LEU A 26 -13.01 0.63 5.02
C LEU A 26 -13.87 1.73 5.64
N THR A 27 -15.18 1.63 5.43
CA THR A 27 -16.12 2.70 5.81
C THR A 27 -16.81 2.46 7.14
N ASP A 28 -16.70 1.24 7.71
CA ASP A 28 -17.34 0.92 8.99
C ASP A 28 -16.43 1.35 10.16
N PRO A 29 -16.85 2.33 10.98
CA PRO A 29 -16.03 2.78 12.12
C PRO A 29 -15.73 1.68 13.12
N ALA A 30 -16.58 0.65 13.21
CA ALA A 30 -16.36 -0.45 14.14
C ALA A 30 -15.11 -1.26 13.82
N LEU A 31 -14.64 -1.23 12.57
CA LEU A 31 -13.44 -1.95 12.15
C LEU A 31 -12.17 -1.42 12.84
N LEU A 32 -12.14 -0.15 13.20
CA LEU A 32 -10.98 0.47 13.86
C LEU A 32 -10.75 -0.07 15.27
N ASN A 33 -11.81 -0.53 15.92
CA ASN A 33 -11.74 -1.01 17.29
C ASN A 33 -11.69 -2.52 17.38
N ARG A 34 -11.69 -3.22 16.26
CA ARG A 34 -11.62 -4.67 16.22
C ARG A 34 -10.17 -5.15 16.33
N PRO A 35 -9.93 -6.28 17.04
CA PRO A 35 -8.64 -6.95 16.96
C PRO A 35 -8.32 -7.32 15.51
N ALA A 36 -7.05 -7.20 15.11
CA ALA A 36 -6.62 -7.51 13.74
C ALA A 36 -7.00 -8.94 13.35
N THR A 37 -7.03 -9.86 14.29
CA THR A 37 -7.37 -11.27 14.05
C THR A 37 -8.82 -11.49 13.65
N THR A 38 -9.71 -10.52 13.88
CA THR A 38 -11.12 -10.61 13.51
C THR A 38 -11.43 -9.98 12.16
N LEU A 39 -10.45 -9.37 11.53
CA LEU A 39 -10.60 -8.77 10.21
C LEU A 39 -10.36 -9.80 9.11
N SER A 40 -11.03 -9.66 7.98
CA SER A 40 -10.70 -10.46 6.80
C SER A 40 -9.28 -10.13 6.33
N ILE A 41 -8.70 -11.00 5.52
CA ILE A 41 -7.37 -10.76 4.94
C ILE A 41 -7.34 -9.47 4.15
N GLY A 42 -8.38 -9.23 3.33
CA GLY A 42 -8.48 -7.98 2.56
C GLY A 42 -8.57 -6.74 3.45
N GLN A 43 -9.33 -6.82 4.56
CA GLN A 43 -9.41 -5.73 5.52
C GLN A 43 -8.08 -5.48 6.20
N GLN A 44 -7.36 -6.55 6.59
CA GLN A 44 -6.03 -6.43 7.18
C GLN A 44 -5.05 -5.74 6.23
N GLN A 45 -5.08 -6.09 4.95
CA GLN A 45 -4.21 -5.48 3.95
C GLN A 45 -4.51 -3.99 3.78
N ARG A 46 -5.78 -3.62 3.78
CA ARG A 46 -6.18 -2.22 3.67
C ARG A 46 -5.80 -1.40 4.90
N VAL A 47 -5.94 -1.97 6.09
CA VAL A 47 -5.48 -1.31 7.32
C VAL A 47 -3.96 -1.11 7.29
N ALA A 48 -3.22 -2.11 6.84
CA ALA A 48 -1.77 -2.01 6.70
C ALA A 48 -1.37 -0.89 5.72
N ALA A 49 -2.07 -0.77 4.59
CA ALA A 49 -1.85 0.30 3.63
C ALA A 49 -2.13 1.67 4.24
N ALA A 50 -3.21 1.82 5.01
CA ALA A 50 -3.53 3.06 5.69
C ALA A 50 -2.43 3.45 6.68
N ARG A 51 -1.92 2.49 7.45
CA ARG A 51 -0.81 2.75 8.38
C ARG A 51 0.45 3.24 7.66
N ALA A 52 0.74 2.65 6.51
CA ALA A 52 1.89 3.07 5.73
C ALA A 52 1.75 4.49 5.18
N LEU A 53 0.54 4.91 4.84
CA LEU A 53 0.28 6.18 4.17
C LEU A 53 -0.06 7.33 5.11
N ILE A 54 -0.32 7.07 6.39
CA ILE A 54 -0.87 8.08 7.31
C ILE A 54 0.00 9.33 7.43
N GLY A 55 1.28 9.25 7.25
CA GLY A 55 2.19 10.39 7.34
C GLY A 55 2.58 10.97 6.00
N THR A 56 1.91 10.61 4.91
CA THR A 56 2.26 10.99 3.54
C THR A 56 3.75 10.78 3.24
N PRO A 57 4.27 9.53 3.39
CA PRO A 57 5.69 9.26 3.17
C PRO A 57 6.06 9.44 1.70
N GLU A 58 7.33 9.67 1.43
CA GLU A 58 7.82 9.77 0.04
C GLU A 58 7.82 8.43 -0.67
N LEU A 59 8.07 7.35 0.07
CA LEU A 59 8.14 5.99 -0.47
C LEU A 59 7.33 5.04 0.39
N VAL A 60 6.51 4.24 -0.27
CA VAL A 60 5.79 3.12 0.34
C VAL A 60 6.33 1.83 -0.24
N ILE A 61 6.69 0.89 0.61
CA ILE A 61 7.13 -0.45 0.20
C ILE A 61 6.05 -1.44 0.57
N ALA A 62 5.52 -2.15 -0.43
CA ALA A 62 4.51 -3.18 -0.25
C ALA A 62 5.11 -4.52 -0.69
N ASP A 63 5.32 -5.41 0.27
CA ASP A 63 5.94 -6.72 0.03
C ASP A 63 4.86 -7.80 0.01
N GLU A 64 4.58 -8.32 -1.19
CA GLU A 64 3.57 -9.35 -1.43
C GLU A 64 2.19 -9.01 -0.82
N PRO A 65 1.69 -7.77 -0.97
CA PRO A 65 0.49 -7.37 -0.23
C PRO A 65 -0.80 -8.02 -0.74
N THR A 66 -0.75 -8.62 -1.93
CA THR A 66 -1.94 -9.21 -2.56
C THR A 66 -1.87 -10.73 -2.68
N SER A 67 -0.85 -11.36 -2.13
CA SER A 67 -0.60 -12.80 -2.31
C SER A 67 -1.73 -13.67 -1.78
N ALA A 68 -2.46 -13.23 -0.75
CA ALA A 68 -3.55 -13.98 -0.14
C ALA A 68 -4.94 -13.59 -0.69
N LEU A 69 -5.00 -12.69 -1.67
CA LEU A 69 -6.26 -12.22 -2.25
C LEU A 69 -6.58 -12.94 -3.54
N ASP A 70 -7.88 -13.12 -3.84
CA ASP A 70 -8.31 -13.60 -5.15
C ASP A 70 -8.06 -12.53 -6.23
N ALA A 71 -8.27 -12.89 -7.51
CA ALA A 71 -7.94 -12.00 -8.63
C ALA A 71 -8.72 -10.67 -8.58
N ASP A 72 -10.02 -10.74 -8.30
CA ASP A 72 -10.87 -9.53 -8.28
C ASP A 72 -10.50 -8.62 -7.10
N SER A 73 -10.32 -9.20 -5.92
CA SER A 73 -9.91 -8.46 -4.73
C SER A 73 -8.52 -7.85 -4.89
N ARG A 74 -7.63 -8.58 -5.55
CA ARG A 74 -6.26 -8.13 -5.83
C ARG A 74 -6.26 -6.87 -6.68
N GLU A 75 -6.98 -6.90 -7.79
CA GLU A 75 -7.05 -5.75 -8.69
C GLU A 75 -7.69 -4.55 -7.99
N ALA A 76 -8.78 -4.75 -7.28
CA ALA A 76 -9.45 -3.69 -6.53
C ALA A 76 -8.51 -3.06 -5.50
N PHE A 77 -7.76 -3.87 -4.76
CA PHE A 77 -6.81 -3.37 -3.77
C PHE A 77 -5.70 -2.55 -4.43
N ILE A 78 -5.14 -3.03 -5.53
CA ILE A 78 -4.06 -2.33 -6.24
C ILE A 78 -4.54 -0.97 -6.74
N GLN A 79 -5.74 -0.89 -7.30
CA GLN A 79 -6.29 0.39 -7.77
C GLN A 79 -6.49 1.38 -6.62
N LEU A 80 -7.01 0.91 -5.49
CA LEU A 80 -7.15 1.76 -4.30
C LEU A 80 -5.79 2.23 -3.79
N LEU A 81 -4.81 1.35 -3.74
CA LEU A 81 -3.46 1.68 -3.29
C LEU A 81 -2.81 2.72 -4.21
N PHE A 82 -2.96 2.57 -5.52
CA PHE A 82 -2.45 3.56 -6.47
C PHE A 82 -3.07 4.94 -6.25
N ALA A 83 -4.40 4.98 -6.09
CA ALA A 83 -5.10 6.24 -5.88
C ALA A 83 -4.65 6.94 -4.60
N GLU A 84 -4.48 6.19 -3.52
CA GLU A 84 -4.06 6.76 -2.24
C GLU A 84 -2.59 7.16 -2.24
N CYS A 85 -1.73 6.43 -2.92
CA CYS A 85 -0.33 6.84 -3.11
C CYS A 85 -0.24 8.12 -3.94
N ALA A 86 -1.03 8.22 -4.99
CA ALA A 86 -1.06 9.44 -5.83
C ALA A 86 -1.53 10.65 -5.03
N GLU A 87 -2.58 10.49 -4.23
CA GLU A 87 -3.07 11.57 -3.38
C GLU A 87 -2.05 11.99 -2.32
N ALA A 88 -1.33 11.03 -1.75
CA ALA A 88 -0.30 11.29 -0.75
C ALA A 88 1.00 11.83 -1.35
N GLY A 89 1.17 11.78 -2.66
CA GLY A 89 2.42 12.13 -3.32
C GLY A 89 3.52 11.10 -3.07
N SER A 90 3.14 9.86 -2.78
CA SER A 90 4.07 8.78 -2.47
C SER A 90 4.45 7.98 -3.70
N SER A 91 5.70 7.57 -3.79
CA SER A 91 6.14 6.54 -4.73
C SER A 91 5.87 5.16 -4.12
N LEU A 92 5.52 4.19 -4.95
CA LEU A 92 5.20 2.84 -4.51
C LEU A 92 6.21 1.84 -5.08
N LEU A 93 6.86 1.10 -4.19
CA LEU A 93 7.65 -0.06 -4.55
C LEU A 93 6.85 -1.30 -4.18
N PHE A 94 6.39 -2.03 -5.19
CA PHE A 94 5.53 -3.19 -5.02
C PHE A 94 6.32 -4.45 -5.35
N VAL A 95 6.46 -5.35 -4.38
CA VAL A 95 7.18 -6.61 -4.54
C VAL A 95 6.17 -7.74 -4.68
N SER A 96 6.25 -8.51 -5.76
CA SER A 96 5.31 -9.59 -6.01
C SER A 96 5.94 -10.69 -6.88
N HIS A 97 5.48 -11.92 -6.69
CA HIS A 97 5.78 -13.04 -7.58
C HIS A 97 4.82 -13.13 -8.78
N ASP A 98 3.78 -12.33 -8.80
CA ASP A 98 2.75 -12.38 -9.86
C ASP A 98 3.15 -11.50 -11.03
N THR A 99 3.71 -12.11 -12.07
CA THR A 99 4.15 -11.39 -13.27
C THR A 99 2.99 -10.77 -14.05
N ALA A 100 1.76 -11.23 -13.85
CA ALA A 100 0.58 -10.65 -14.50
C ALA A 100 0.30 -9.22 -14.03
N LEU A 101 0.85 -8.81 -12.89
CA LEU A 101 0.68 -7.46 -12.37
C LEU A 101 1.61 -6.43 -13.01
N ALA A 102 2.68 -6.88 -13.65
CA ALA A 102 3.70 -5.98 -14.21
C ALA A 102 3.15 -4.88 -15.11
N PRO A 103 2.18 -5.13 -16.02
CA PRO A 103 1.66 -4.08 -16.88
C PRO A 103 0.93 -2.95 -16.16
N LEU A 104 0.56 -3.14 -14.89
CA LEU A 104 -0.12 -2.11 -14.11
C LEU A 104 0.81 -1.03 -13.58
N PHE A 105 2.13 -1.28 -13.61
CA PHE A 105 3.14 -0.41 -13.04
C PHE A 105 3.91 0.35 -14.10
N ASP A 106 4.43 1.52 -13.74
CA ASP A 106 5.24 2.36 -14.63
C ASP A 106 6.54 1.68 -15.00
N ARG A 107 7.11 0.93 -14.05
CA ARG A 107 8.38 0.25 -14.24
C ARG A 107 8.38 -1.08 -13.49
N SER A 108 8.96 -2.09 -14.10
CA SER A 108 9.04 -3.43 -13.51
C SER A 108 10.46 -3.97 -13.68
N LEU A 109 10.98 -4.61 -12.60
CA LEU A 109 12.29 -5.25 -12.60
C LEU A 109 12.13 -6.68 -12.07
N ALA A 110 12.72 -7.64 -12.79
CA ALA A 110 12.77 -9.01 -12.35
C ALA A 110 14.00 -9.23 -11.47
N LEU A 111 13.84 -9.93 -10.33
CA LEU A 111 14.94 -10.19 -9.42
C LEU A 111 16.13 -10.90 -10.09
N PRO A 112 15.95 -11.88 -11.01
CA PRO A 112 17.09 -12.47 -11.71
C PRO A 112 17.93 -11.45 -12.48
N GLU A 113 17.33 -10.40 -13.02
CA GLU A 113 18.07 -9.33 -13.71
C GLU A 113 18.87 -8.50 -12.71
N LEU A 114 18.30 -8.19 -11.55
CA LEU A 114 19.00 -7.48 -10.48
C LEU A 114 20.18 -8.29 -9.95
N ASN A 115 19.99 -9.59 -9.76
CA ASN A 115 21.06 -10.48 -9.29
C ASN A 115 22.20 -10.55 -10.29
N ARG A 116 21.91 -10.60 -11.59
CA ARG A 116 22.94 -10.59 -12.63
C ARG A 116 23.73 -9.29 -12.64
N ALA A 117 23.05 -8.16 -12.50
CA ALA A 117 23.70 -6.86 -12.43
C ALA A 117 24.63 -6.78 -11.20
N ALA A 118 24.17 -7.23 -10.05
CA ALA A 118 24.97 -7.25 -8.83
C ALA A 118 26.18 -8.16 -8.97
N SER A 119 26.03 -9.34 -9.59
CA SER A 119 27.14 -10.26 -9.84
C SER A 119 28.16 -9.65 -10.79
N ALA A 120 27.73 -8.95 -11.81
CA ALA A 120 28.62 -8.29 -12.75
C ALA A 120 29.43 -7.16 -12.11
N GLU A 121 28.83 -6.44 -11.18
CA GLU A 121 29.50 -5.37 -10.44
C GLU A 121 30.56 -5.90 -9.48
N VAL A 122 30.32 -7.05 -8.87
CA VAL A 122 31.27 -7.67 -7.92
C VAL A 122 32.47 -8.26 -8.63
N ASN A 123 32.28 -8.74 -9.82
CA ASN A 123 33.34 -9.36 -10.61
C ASN A 123 34.17 -8.33 -11.38
#